data_388ea109f1b46dfd3a1c4169e1d49cb7
#
_entry.id   388ea109f1b46dfd3a1c4169e1d49cb7
#
_cell.length_a   1.000
_cell.length_b   1.000
_cell.length_c   1.000
_cell.angle_alpha   90.00
_cell.angle_beta   90.00
_cell.angle_gamma   90.00
#
_symmetry.space_group_name_H-M   'P 1'
#
loop_
_entity.id
_entity.type
_entity.pdbx_description
1 polymer ?
#
loop_
_entity_poly.entity_id
_entity_poly.type
_entity_poly.pdbx_seq_one_letter_code
_entity_poly.pdbx_strand_id
1 'polypeptide(L)'
;MCEFPSFSSGVWMSYKEIANTLRNAPDENGHFGIFGGQYVAETLMPLIIEVCDAWRASKNDPSFWSELEYYRQHYIGRPSPLYLASRLTEHFNGAKLYFKRDELNHTGAHKINNVMGQALVARRMGKTKIIAETGAGQHGVATATACALFNLECEVFMGAEDVKRQKPNVDRMRLLGAKIHPVTSGSSTLKDAMNEALRYWVSKAETH
;
A
#
# COMPACT_ATOMS: atom_id res chain seq x y z
N MET A 1 11.72 33.96 12.61
CA MET A 1 12.94 33.17 12.49
C MET A 1 13.01 32.31 13.75
N CYS A 2 12.69 31.03 13.65
CA CYS A 2 12.82 30.11 14.76
C CYS A 2 14.15 29.35 14.56
N GLU A 3 15.11 29.66 15.42
CA GLU A 3 16.38 28.93 15.49
C GLU A 3 16.14 27.61 16.24
N PHE A 4 16.51 26.50 15.63
CA PHE A 4 16.51 25.20 16.30
C PHE A 4 17.86 24.99 17.03
N PRO A 5 17.87 24.34 18.20
CA PRO A 5 19.08 24.17 18.98
C PRO A 5 20.11 23.28 18.29
N SER A 6 21.38 23.67 18.39
CA SER A 6 22.54 22.99 17.83
C SER A 6 22.78 21.65 18.49
N PHE A 7 22.82 20.57 17.70
CA PHE A 7 23.50 19.33 18.06
C PHE A 7 24.94 19.39 17.54
N SER A 8 25.88 19.06 18.39
CA SER A 8 27.32 19.15 18.15
C SER A 8 27.79 18.22 17.02
N SER A 9 28.65 18.76 16.14
CA SER A 9 29.50 18.08 15.14
C SER A 9 28.80 17.29 14.03
N GLY A 10 27.86 17.88 13.33
CA GLY A 10 27.39 17.42 12.03
C GLY A 10 27.55 18.53 11.00
N VAL A 11 27.90 18.18 9.80
CA VAL A 11 27.96 19.09 8.65
C VAL A 11 26.60 19.80 8.54
N TRP A 12 26.59 21.10 8.73
CA TRP A 12 25.40 21.94 8.53
C TRP A 12 25.05 21.96 7.04
N MET A 13 24.11 21.15 6.62
CA MET A 13 23.43 21.39 5.35
C MET A 13 22.64 22.69 5.45
N SER A 14 22.87 23.63 4.52
CA SER A 14 22.08 24.85 4.48
C SER A 14 20.62 24.50 4.22
N TYR A 15 19.69 25.28 4.75
CA TYR A 15 18.24 25.09 4.51
C TYR A 15 17.87 25.03 3.01
N LYS A 16 18.70 25.60 2.14
CA LYS A 16 18.58 25.52 0.68
C LYS A 16 18.93 24.13 0.12
N GLU A 17 19.82 23.38 0.79
CA GLU A 17 20.21 22.00 0.39
C GLU A 17 19.20 20.96 0.83
N ILE A 18 18.45 21.27 1.90
CA ILE A 18 17.30 20.45 2.35
C ILE A 18 16.02 20.84 1.59
N ALA A 19 16.08 21.91 0.78
CA ALA A 19 14.92 22.51 0.18
C ALA A 19 14.15 21.52 -0.69
N ASN A 20 12.96 21.22 -0.27
CA ASN A 20 11.88 20.73 -1.10
C ASN A 20 11.84 19.25 -1.45
N THR A 21 12.33 18.43 -0.55
CA THR A 21 12.25 16.97 -0.62
C THR A 21 10.83 16.43 -0.65
N LEU A 22 9.84 17.17 -0.16
CA LEU A 22 8.42 16.78 -0.19
C LEU A 22 7.77 16.90 -1.59
N ARG A 23 8.39 17.60 -2.53
CA ARG A 23 7.90 17.75 -3.91
C ARG A 23 8.68 16.92 -4.92
N ASN A 24 9.87 16.47 -4.54
CA ASN A 24 10.72 15.64 -5.36
C ASN A 24 10.50 14.16 -5.00
N ALA A 25 10.77 13.27 -5.94
CA ALA A 25 10.87 11.85 -5.64
C ALA A 25 12.02 11.61 -4.64
N PRO A 26 11.99 10.50 -3.87
CA PRO A 26 13.12 10.15 -3.02
C PRO A 26 14.38 9.91 -3.86
N ASP A 27 15.54 10.05 -3.22
CA ASP A 27 16.81 9.66 -3.83
C ASP A 27 16.90 8.13 -4.04
N GLU A 28 18.03 7.65 -4.56
CA GLU A 28 18.24 6.23 -4.84
C GLU A 28 18.20 5.34 -3.59
N ASN A 29 18.43 5.91 -2.42
CA ASN A 29 18.39 5.23 -1.13
C ASN A 29 17.06 5.40 -0.39
N GLY A 30 16.07 6.05 -1.01
CA GLY A 30 14.75 6.28 -0.44
C GLY A 30 14.67 7.46 0.53
N HIS A 31 15.62 8.40 0.48
CA HIS A 31 15.62 9.59 1.34
C HIS A 31 14.97 10.79 0.66
N PHE A 32 14.28 11.58 1.45
CA PHE A 32 13.79 12.92 1.15
C PHE A 32 14.61 13.92 1.98
N GLY A 33 15.84 14.25 1.53
CA GLY A 33 16.82 15.00 2.30
C GLY A 33 17.31 14.19 3.52
N ILE A 34 17.08 14.71 4.73
CA ILE A 34 17.46 14.03 5.98
C ILE A 34 16.40 13.01 6.45
N PHE A 35 15.26 12.90 5.76
CA PHE A 35 14.15 12.02 6.14
C PHE A 35 14.06 10.81 5.22
N GLY A 36 13.44 9.75 5.72
CA GLY A 36 13.23 8.53 4.95
C GLY A 36 14.43 7.59 5.02
N GLY A 37 14.60 6.79 3.97
CA GLY A 37 15.57 5.71 3.89
C GLY A 37 14.90 4.33 3.93
N GLN A 38 15.70 3.28 3.99
CA GLN A 38 15.25 1.89 3.99
C GLN A 38 15.69 1.21 5.29
N TYR A 39 14.81 1.19 6.27
CA TYR A 39 15.08 0.63 7.61
C TYR A 39 14.20 -0.57 7.86
N VAL A 40 14.74 -1.76 7.58
CA VAL A 40 14.11 -3.06 7.86
C VAL A 40 15.13 -3.98 8.55
N ALA A 41 14.66 -5.13 9.05
CA ALA A 41 15.57 -6.15 9.53
C ALA A 41 16.56 -6.56 8.43
N GLU A 42 17.84 -6.79 8.77
CA GLU A 42 18.89 -7.13 7.79
C GLU A 42 18.52 -8.31 6.91
N THR A 43 17.83 -9.30 7.47
CA THR A 43 17.33 -10.47 6.74
C THR A 43 16.33 -10.14 5.63
N LEU A 44 15.69 -8.96 5.67
CA LEU A 44 14.78 -8.49 4.62
C LEU A 44 15.47 -7.60 3.58
N MET A 45 16.68 -7.12 3.82
CA MET A 45 17.35 -6.19 2.91
C MET A 45 17.51 -6.72 1.49
N PRO A 46 17.90 -7.98 1.25
CA PRO A 46 17.99 -8.51 -0.12
C PRO A 46 16.65 -8.43 -0.86
N LEU A 47 15.54 -8.71 -0.19
CA LEU A 47 14.19 -8.63 -0.77
C LEU A 47 13.78 -7.19 -1.07
N ILE A 48 14.09 -6.26 -0.18
CA ILE A 48 13.82 -4.82 -0.41
C ILE A 48 14.61 -4.30 -1.61
N ILE A 49 15.87 -4.72 -1.76
CA ILE A 49 16.69 -4.37 -2.92
C ILE A 49 16.07 -4.93 -4.20
N GLU A 50 15.65 -6.20 -4.20
CA GLU A 50 14.96 -6.84 -5.33
C GLU A 50 13.69 -6.04 -5.74
N VAL A 51 12.87 -5.66 -4.76
CA VAL A 51 11.67 -4.83 -5.01
C VAL A 51 12.04 -3.46 -5.56
N CYS A 52 13.07 -2.80 -5.02
CA CYS A 52 13.53 -1.51 -5.51
C CYS A 52 14.01 -1.58 -6.96
N ASP A 53 14.76 -2.61 -7.32
CA ASP A 53 15.25 -2.80 -8.69
C ASP A 53 14.10 -3.11 -9.66
N ALA A 54 13.17 -3.97 -9.26
CA ALA A 54 11.96 -4.25 -10.03
C ALA A 54 11.10 -2.99 -10.24
N TRP A 55 10.99 -2.15 -9.22
CA TRP A 55 10.30 -0.87 -9.33
C TRP A 55 11.03 0.10 -10.26
N ARG A 56 12.35 0.25 -10.14
CA ARG A 56 13.17 1.09 -11.04
C ARG A 56 13.02 0.66 -12.50
N ALA A 57 13.04 -0.64 -12.77
CA ALA A 57 12.79 -1.18 -14.09
C ALA A 57 11.36 -0.88 -14.57
N SER A 58 10.36 -1.18 -13.75
CA SER A 58 8.95 -1.01 -14.11
C SER A 58 8.57 0.45 -14.34
N LYS A 59 9.04 1.39 -13.51
CA LYS A 59 8.67 2.81 -13.66
C LYS A 59 9.19 3.44 -14.96
N ASN A 60 10.24 2.88 -15.55
CA ASN A 60 10.85 3.34 -16.80
C ASN A 60 10.35 2.55 -18.02
N ASP A 61 9.47 1.57 -17.83
CA ASP A 61 8.91 0.74 -18.90
C ASP A 61 7.50 1.22 -19.29
N PRO A 62 7.32 1.76 -20.51
CA PRO A 62 6.01 2.18 -21.00
C PRO A 62 4.96 1.06 -20.98
N SER A 63 5.37 -0.21 -21.14
CA SER A 63 4.45 -1.34 -21.12
C SER A 63 3.82 -1.55 -19.74
N PHE A 64 4.57 -1.29 -18.67
CA PHE A 64 4.04 -1.31 -17.30
C PHE A 64 2.92 -0.30 -17.10
N TRP A 65 3.16 0.93 -17.56
CA TRP A 65 2.16 2.00 -17.39
C TRP A 65 0.93 1.77 -18.25
N SER A 66 1.10 1.25 -19.47
CA SER A 66 -0.02 0.89 -20.35
C SER A 66 -0.88 -0.22 -19.74
N GLU A 67 -0.24 -1.25 -19.18
CA GLU A 67 -0.93 -2.35 -18.50
C GLU A 67 -1.64 -1.87 -17.22
N LEU A 68 -0.97 -1.05 -16.39
CA LEU A 68 -1.57 -0.49 -15.19
C LEU A 68 -2.77 0.40 -15.51
N GLU A 69 -2.66 1.25 -16.54
CA GLU A 69 -3.76 2.12 -16.96
C GLU A 69 -4.94 1.33 -17.51
N TYR A 70 -4.69 0.26 -18.26
CA TYR A 70 -5.74 -0.66 -18.70
C TYR A 70 -6.55 -1.20 -17.51
N TYR A 71 -5.88 -1.71 -16.45
CA TYR A 71 -6.58 -2.20 -15.26
C TYR A 71 -7.25 -1.08 -14.47
N ARG A 72 -6.64 0.10 -14.42
CA ARG A 72 -7.26 1.26 -13.75
C ARG A 72 -8.59 1.64 -14.39
N GLN A 73 -8.66 1.69 -15.71
CA GLN A 73 -9.85 2.07 -16.44
C GLN A 73 -10.89 0.95 -16.48
N HIS A 74 -10.49 -0.25 -16.85
CA HIS A 74 -11.41 -1.33 -17.19
C HIS A 74 -11.75 -2.27 -16.03
N TYR A 75 -10.93 -2.31 -14.99
CA TYR A 75 -11.15 -3.19 -13.85
C TYR A 75 -11.44 -2.44 -12.56
N ILE A 76 -10.68 -1.39 -12.26
CA ILE A 76 -10.86 -0.61 -11.04
C ILE A 76 -12.00 0.41 -11.16
N GLY A 77 -12.17 1.02 -12.35
CA GLY A 77 -13.15 2.07 -12.58
C GLY A 77 -12.61 3.48 -12.30
N ARG A 78 -11.33 3.71 -12.60
CA ARG A 78 -10.69 5.04 -12.49
C ARG A 78 -10.84 5.84 -13.80
N PRO A 79 -10.89 7.18 -13.73
CA PRO A 79 -10.90 8.02 -12.51
C PRO A 79 -12.25 7.93 -11.76
N SER A 80 -12.18 7.87 -10.41
CA SER A 80 -13.40 7.93 -9.60
C SER A 80 -14.11 9.26 -9.80
N PRO A 81 -15.45 9.30 -9.90
CA PRO A 81 -16.20 10.52 -10.14
C PRO A 81 -16.02 11.55 -9.01
N LEU A 82 -16.14 12.83 -9.39
CA LEU A 82 -16.25 13.93 -8.46
C LEU A 82 -17.71 14.42 -8.49
N TYR A 83 -18.42 14.28 -7.35
CA TYR A 83 -19.84 14.59 -7.23
C TYR A 83 -20.08 15.81 -6.36
N LEU A 84 -20.78 16.82 -6.90
CA LEU A 84 -21.22 17.97 -6.12
C LEU A 84 -22.43 17.58 -5.26
N ALA A 85 -22.26 17.64 -3.93
CA ALA A 85 -23.31 17.40 -2.95
C ALA A 85 -24.16 18.68 -2.76
N SER A 86 -25.04 19.01 -3.73
CA SER A 86 -25.79 20.27 -3.77
C SER A 86 -26.58 20.52 -2.48
N ARG A 87 -27.34 19.52 -2.04
CA ARG A 87 -28.16 19.63 -0.81
C ARG A 87 -27.34 19.90 0.44
N LEU A 88 -26.16 19.28 0.57
CA LEU A 88 -25.25 19.55 1.70
C LEU A 88 -24.62 20.94 1.56
N THR A 89 -24.23 21.33 0.37
CA THR A 89 -23.71 22.68 0.08
C THR A 89 -24.74 23.75 0.51
N GLU A 90 -25.99 23.60 0.12
CA GLU A 90 -27.10 24.47 0.49
C GLU A 90 -27.35 24.46 2.01
N HIS A 91 -27.43 23.27 2.61
CA HIS A 91 -27.69 23.10 4.05
C HIS A 91 -26.66 23.82 4.92
N PHE A 92 -25.36 23.72 4.57
CA PHE A 92 -24.30 24.35 5.33
C PHE A 92 -24.07 25.82 4.94
N ASN A 93 -24.66 26.28 3.84
CA ASN A 93 -24.58 27.67 3.34
C ASN A 93 -23.14 28.23 3.35
N GLY A 94 -22.18 27.44 2.87
CA GLY A 94 -20.76 27.78 2.88
C GLY A 94 -20.04 27.34 1.63
N ALA A 95 -18.89 26.69 1.76
CA ALA A 95 -18.12 26.18 0.64
C ALA A 95 -18.88 25.09 -0.12
N LYS A 96 -18.65 25.00 -1.42
CA LYS A 96 -19.16 23.90 -2.25
C LYS A 96 -18.53 22.58 -1.79
N LEU A 97 -19.35 21.59 -1.47
CA LEU A 97 -18.95 20.26 -1.00
C LEU A 97 -18.93 19.29 -2.18
N TYR A 98 -17.76 18.73 -2.44
CA TYR A 98 -17.58 17.70 -3.44
C TYR A 98 -17.13 16.38 -2.81
N PHE A 99 -17.71 15.28 -3.28
CA PHE A 99 -17.29 13.94 -2.89
C PHE A 99 -16.45 13.31 -4.00
N LYS A 100 -15.22 12.92 -3.66
CA LYS A 100 -14.44 12.01 -4.47
C LYS A 100 -14.95 10.58 -4.21
N ARG A 101 -15.66 10.03 -5.20
CA ARG A 101 -16.46 8.80 -5.07
C ARG A 101 -15.58 7.54 -5.18
N ASP A 102 -14.61 7.36 -4.24
CA ASP A 102 -13.72 6.19 -4.24
C ASP A 102 -14.44 4.89 -3.84
N GLU A 103 -15.62 4.97 -3.25
CA GLU A 103 -16.46 3.80 -2.99
C GLU A 103 -17.02 3.16 -4.28
N LEU A 104 -16.96 3.87 -5.40
CA LEU A 104 -17.33 3.32 -6.71
C LEU A 104 -16.19 2.55 -7.39
N ASN A 105 -14.99 2.61 -6.86
CA ASN A 105 -13.92 1.74 -7.34
C ASN A 105 -14.26 0.28 -7.04
N HIS A 106 -13.74 -0.62 -7.87
CA HIS A 106 -13.85 -2.05 -7.60
C HIS A 106 -13.35 -2.37 -6.18
N THR A 107 -13.99 -3.26 -5.46
CA THR A 107 -13.85 -3.56 -4.02
C THR A 107 -14.53 -2.55 -3.06
N GLY A 108 -15.01 -1.41 -3.55
CA GLY A 108 -15.74 -0.42 -2.74
C GLY A 108 -14.85 0.51 -1.92
N ALA A 109 -13.56 0.65 -2.26
CA ALA A 109 -12.63 1.52 -1.56
C ALA A 109 -11.40 1.88 -2.42
N HIS A 110 -10.57 2.79 -1.90
CA HIS A 110 -9.35 3.28 -2.58
C HIS A 110 -8.20 2.27 -2.66
N LYS A 111 -8.17 1.23 -1.82
CA LYS A 111 -7.02 0.31 -1.67
C LYS A 111 -6.65 -0.44 -2.94
N ILE A 112 -7.63 -0.77 -3.78
CA ILE A 112 -7.37 -1.47 -5.05
C ILE A 112 -6.43 -0.68 -5.98
N ASN A 113 -6.38 0.66 -5.87
CA ASN A 113 -5.54 1.50 -6.70
C ASN A 113 -4.04 1.22 -6.50
N ASN A 114 -3.59 1.14 -5.26
CA ASN A 114 -2.17 0.86 -4.97
C ASN A 114 -1.86 -0.64 -5.09
N VAL A 115 -2.78 -1.50 -4.68
CA VAL A 115 -2.60 -2.95 -4.75
C VAL A 115 -2.42 -3.43 -6.19
N MET A 116 -3.16 -2.86 -7.15
CA MET A 116 -3.00 -3.24 -8.55
C MET A 116 -1.58 -3.00 -9.05
N GLY A 117 -1.00 -1.83 -8.76
CA GLY A 117 0.39 -1.52 -9.13
C GLY A 117 1.41 -2.44 -8.45
N GLN A 118 1.22 -2.70 -7.16
CA GLN A 118 2.09 -3.61 -6.39
C GLN A 118 2.02 -5.05 -6.93
N ALA A 119 0.83 -5.55 -7.21
CA ALA A 119 0.65 -6.90 -7.76
C ALA A 119 1.27 -7.05 -9.17
N LEU A 120 1.20 -6.01 -10.01
CA LEU A 120 1.87 -6.00 -11.32
C LEU A 120 3.39 -6.04 -11.16
N VAL A 121 3.98 -5.29 -10.23
CA VAL A 121 5.42 -5.35 -9.96
C VAL A 121 5.79 -6.75 -9.47
N ALA A 122 5.09 -7.29 -8.48
CA ALA A 122 5.35 -8.63 -7.95
C ALA A 122 5.26 -9.72 -9.04
N ARG A 123 4.28 -9.63 -9.95
CA ARG A 123 4.15 -10.54 -11.09
C ARG A 123 5.34 -10.42 -12.05
N ARG A 124 5.85 -9.21 -12.31
CA ARG A 124 7.05 -8.98 -13.13
C ARG A 124 8.32 -9.50 -12.47
N MET A 125 8.35 -9.57 -11.14
CA MET A 125 9.41 -10.24 -10.38
C MET A 125 9.31 -11.77 -10.41
N GLY A 126 8.26 -12.32 -11.02
CA GLY A 126 8.01 -13.77 -11.04
C GLY A 126 7.48 -14.35 -9.73
N LYS A 127 7.00 -13.48 -8.80
CA LYS A 127 6.41 -13.96 -7.55
C LYS A 127 5.07 -14.62 -7.83
N THR A 128 4.84 -15.75 -7.18
CA THR A 128 3.62 -16.56 -7.34
C THR A 128 2.67 -16.46 -6.15
N LYS A 129 3.16 -15.89 -5.06
CA LYS A 129 2.42 -15.73 -3.80
C LYS A 129 2.53 -14.31 -3.28
N ILE A 130 1.44 -13.81 -2.74
CA ILE A 130 1.37 -12.48 -2.14
C ILE A 130 0.95 -12.61 -0.70
N ILE A 131 1.66 -11.90 0.18
CA ILE A 131 1.32 -11.74 1.58
C ILE A 131 0.77 -10.34 1.79
N ALA A 132 -0.26 -10.21 2.60
CA ALA A 132 -0.75 -8.92 3.06
C ALA A 132 -1.14 -8.97 4.53
N GLU A 133 -1.02 -7.86 5.21
CA GLU A 133 -1.64 -7.62 6.51
C GLU A 133 -2.87 -6.72 6.35
N THR A 134 -3.83 -6.85 7.25
CA THR A 134 -5.02 -6.01 7.23
C THR A 134 -5.65 -5.89 8.63
N GLY A 135 -6.19 -4.72 8.95
CA GLY A 135 -7.01 -4.48 10.14
C GLY A 135 -8.48 -4.43 9.76
N ALA A 136 -8.96 -3.34 9.17
CA ALA A 136 -10.35 -3.19 8.73
C ALA A 136 -10.76 -4.11 7.56
N GLY A 137 -9.84 -4.85 6.97
CA GLY A 137 -10.09 -5.83 5.91
C GLY A 137 -10.04 -5.29 4.49
N GLN A 138 -10.08 -3.98 4.27
CA GLN A 138 -10.13 -3.40 2.91
C GLN A 138 -8.85 -3.66 2.10
N HIS A 139 -7.69 -3.60 2.74
CA HIS A 139 -6.43 -3.92 2.07
C HIS A 139 -6.36 -5.40 1.70
N GLY A 140 -6.76 -6.28 2.62
CA GLY A 140 -6.83 -7.72 2.35
C GLY A 140 -7.80 -8.07 1.22
N VAL A 141 -8.98 -7.45 1.18
CA VAL A 141 -9.95 -7.65 0.07
C VAL A 141 -9.34 -7.18 -1.26
N ALA A 142 -8.69 -6.02 -1.29
CA ALA A 142 -8.05 -5.53 -2.52
C ALA A 142 -6.93 -6.46 -2.98
N THR A 143 -6.09 -6.95 -2.05
CA THR A 143 -5.01 -7.90 -2.36
C THR A 143 -5.56 -9.22 -2.86
N ALA A 144 -6.56 -9.80 -2.19
CA ALA A 144 -7.22 -11.03 -2.64
C ALA A 144 -7.83 -10.87 -4.04
N THR A 145 -8.43 -9.70 -4.32
CA THR A 145 -9.00 -9.39 -5.64
C THR A 145 -7.92 -9.35 -6.73
N ALA A 146 -6.80 -8.67 -6.51
CA ALA A 146 -5.71 -8.62 -7.48
C ALA A 146 -5.05 -10.01 -7.66
N CYS A 147 -4.89 -10.77 -6.58
CA CYS A 147 -4.37 -12.14 -6.64
C CYS A 147 -5.29 -13.07 -7.45
N ALA A 148 -6.60 -12.99 -7.23
CA ALA A 148 -7.57 -13.76 -8.02
C ALA A 148 -7.51 -13.38 -9.52
N LEU A 149 -7.39 -12.08 -9.82
CA LEU A 149 -7.26 -11.61 -11.20
C LEU A 149 -6.00 -12.16 -11.90
N PHE A 150 -4.87 -12.21 -11.19
CA PHE A 150 -3.58 -12.60 -11.75
C PHE A 150 -3.19 -14.08 -11.51
N ASN A 151 -4.10 -14.86 -10.95
CA ASN A 151 -3.87 -16.26 -10.59
C ASN A 151 -2.65 -16.43 -9.65
N LEU A 152 -2.56 -15.57 -8.62
CA LEU A 152 -1.55 -15.61 -7.58
C LEU A 152 -2.14 -16.20 -6.30
N GLU A 153 -1.35 -16.94 -5.54
CA GLU A 153 -1.73 -17.34 -4.18
C GLU A 153 -1.76 -16.12 -3.25
N CYS A 154 -2.73 -16.08 -2.37
CA CYS A 154 -2.91 -14.95 -1.44
C CYS A 154 -3.01 -15.43 0.00
N GLU A 155 -2.12 -14.93 0.86
CA GLU A 155 -2.15 -15.16 2.29
C GLU A 155 -2.32 -13.81 3.03
N VAL A 156 -3.35 -13.72 3.87
CA VAL A 156 -3.69 -12.47 4.57
C VAL A 156 -3.61 -12.69 6.08
N PHE A 157 -2.79 -11.89 6.73
CA PHE A 157 -2.65 -11.85 8.18
C PHE A 157 -3.59 -10.79 8.75
N MET A 158 -4.40 -11.17 9.73
CA MET A 158 -5.40 -10.29 10.32
C MET A 158 -5.53 -10.60 11.82
N GLY A 159 -5.58 -9.58 12.67
CA GLY A 159 -5.79 -9.78 14.09
C GLY A 159 -7.10 -10.53 14.37
N ALA A 160 -7.08 -11.46 15.31
CA ALA A 160 -8.24 -12.31 15.60
C ALA A 160 -9.47 -11.49 16.04
N GLU A 161 -9.27 -10.36 16.71
CA GLU A 161 -10.37 -9.44 17.05
C GLU A 161 -10.91 -8.72 15.81
N ASP A 162 -10.04 -8.34 14.89
CA ASP A 162 -10.45 -7.71 13.63
C ASP A 162 -11.18 -8.72 12.72
N VAL A 163 -10.75 -9.99 12.70
CA VAL A 163 -11.47 -11.07 11.99
C VAL A 163 -12.93 -11.17 12.43
N LYS A 164 -13.19 -11.07 13.74
CA LYS A 164 -14.57 -11.11 14.27
C LYS A 164 -15.36 -9.87 13.88
N ARG A 165 -14.75 -8.66 14.04
CA ARG A 165 -15.39 -7.38 13.76
C ARG A 165 -15.71 -7.18 12.30
N GLN A 166 -14.83 -7.66 11.41
CA GLN A 166 -14.85 -7.41 9.97
C GLN A 166 -15.23 -8.67 9.16
N LYS A 167 -16.09 -9.51 9.74
CA LYS A 167 -16.51 -10.78 9.12
C LYS A 167 -16.91 -10.65 7.64
N PRO A 168 -17.67 -9.63 7.18
CA PRO A 168 -18.02 -9.50 5.77
C PRO A 168 -16.80 -9.38 4.85
N ASN A 169 -15.74 -8.66 5.27
CA ASN A 169 -14.51 -8.57 4.50
C ASN A 169 -13.72 -9.88 4.52
N VAL A 170 -13.72 -10.59 5.64
CA VAL A 170 -13.12 -11.93 5.75
C VAL A 170 -13.80 -12.92 4.80
N ASP A 171 -15.11 -12.92 4.74
CA ASP A 171 -15.88 -13.80 3.85
C ASP A 171 -15.60 -13.45 2.37
N ARG A 172 -15.48 -12.17 2.03
CA ARG A 172 -15.08 -11.72 0.67
C ARG A 172 -13.66 -12.21 0.30
N MET A 173 -12.69 -12.08 1.20
CA MET A 173 -11.32 -12.56 0.96
C MET A 173 -11.30 -14.07 0.74
N ARG A 174 -12.04 -14.84 1.52
CA ARG A 174 -12.15 -16.30 1.37
C ARG A 174 -12.81 -16.69 0.04
N LEU A 175 -13.88 -15.98 -0.34
CA LEU A 175 -14.54 -16.19 -1.63
C LEU A 175 -13.59 -15.96 -2.81
N LEU A 176 -12.66 -15.02 -2.67
CA LEU A 176 -11.62 -14.72 -3.66
C LEU A 176 -10.43 -15.69 -3.60
N GLY A 177 -10.48 -16.71 -2.76
CA GLY A 177 -9.45 -17.74 -2.63
C GLY A 177 -8.30 -17.41 -1.68
N ALA A 178 -8.35 -16.30 -0.95
CA ALA A 178 -7.30 -15.95 0.01
C ALA A 178 -7.37 -16.82 1.27
N LYS A 179 -6.19 -17.25 1.73
CA LYS A 179 -6.02 -17.91 3.02
C LYS A 179 -5.85 -16.87 4.11
N ILE A 180 -6.72 -16.90 5.13
CA ILE A 180 -6.68 -15.97 6.25
C ILE A 180 -5.96 -16.59 7.43
N HIS A 181 -4.99 -15.88 7.98
CA HIS A 181 -4.26 -16.22 9.20
C HIS A 181 -4.70 -15.31 10.35
N PRO A 182 -5.59 -15.78 11.24
CA PRO A 182 -5.95 -15.04 12.44
C PRO A 182 -4.74 -14.97 13.39
N VAL A 183 -4.34 -13.77 13.77
CA VAL A 183 -3.22 -13.53 14.69
C VAL A 183 -3.76 -13.26 16.08
N THR A 184 -3.37 -14.09 17.04
CA THR A 184 -3.84 -14.03 18.44
C THR A 184 -2.82 -13.42 19.40
N SER A 185 -1.61 -13.11 18.94
CA SER A 185 -0.57 -12.48 19.75
C SER A 185 -0.91 -11.02 20.07
N GLY A 186 -0.35 -10.52 21.17
CA GLY A 186 -0.48 -9.12 21.58
C GLY A 186 -1.94 -8.70 21.80
N SER A 187 -2.34 -7.60 21.17
CA SER A 187 -3.72 -7.09 21.17
C SER A 187 -4.63 -7.74 20.13
N SER A 188 -4.11 -8.67 19.34
CA SER A 188 -4.82 -9.35 18.25
C SER A 188 -5.39 -8.39 17.19
N THR A 189 -4.65 -7.32 16.90
CA THR A 189 -5.03 -6.26 15.94
C THR A 189 -3.99 -6.06 14.85
N LEU A 190 -4.13 -5.02 14.03
CA LEU A 190 -3.29 -4.74 12.86
C LEU A 190 -1.78 -4.76 13.14
N LYS A 191 -1.32 -4.21 14.28
CA LYS A 191 0.10 -4.20 14.64
C LYS A 191 0.67 -5.62 14.75
N ASP A 192 -0.08 -6.50 15.39
CA ASP A 192 0.33 -7.89 15.58
C ASP A 192 0.27 -8.67 14.27
N ALA A 193 -0.75 -8.40 13.44
CA ALA A 193 -0.87 -8.95 12.10
C ALA A 193 0.32 -8.56 11.21
N MET A 194 0.75 -7.29 11.25
CA MET A 194 1.92 -6.81 10.51
C MET A 194 3.21 -7.52 10.97
N ASN A 195 3.43 -7.63 12.28
CA ASN A 195 4.59 -8.32 12.83
C ASN A 195 4.66 -9.79 12.38
N GLU A 196 3.52 -10.48 12.38
CA GLU A 196 3.46 -11.88 11.95
C GLU A 196 3.66 -12.02 10.45
N ALA A 197 3.07 -11.15 9.64
CA ALA A 197 3.29 -11.12 8.21
C ALA A 197 4.78 -10.91 7.86
N LEU A 198 5.48 -10.01 8.55
CA LEU A 198 6.92 -9.78 8.37
C LEU A 198 7.75 -11.02 8.75
N ARG A 199 7.44 -11.69 9.87
CA ARG A 199 8.13 -12.95 10.26
C ARG A 199 7.90 -14.04 9.20
N TYR A 200 6.67 -14.16 8.75
CA TYR A 200 6.32 -15.13 7.70
C TYR A 200 7.06 -14.83 6.41
N TRP A 201 7.12 -13.57 5.99
CA TRP A 201 7.83 -13.15 4.79
C TRP A 201 9.31 -13.52 4.83
N VAL A 202 10.01 -13.23 5.94
CA VAL A 202 11.42 -13.64 6.14
C VAL A 202 11.60 -15.15 5.93
N SER A 203 10.65 -15.96 6.40
CA SER A 203 10.74 -17.42 6.30
C SER A 203 10.41 -17.99 4.91
N LYS A 204 9.86 -17.18 4.01
CA LYS A 204 9.34 -17.58 2.68
C LYS A 204 9.82 -16.69 1.54
N ALA A 205 10.94 -16.03 1.72
CA ALA A 205 11.47 -14.98 0.86
C ALA A 205 11.59 -15.36 -0.64
N GLU A 206 11.86 -16.62 -0.94
CA GLU A 206 12.07 -17.07 -2.33
C GLU A 206 10.79 -17.04 -3.18
N THR A 207 9.63 -17.21 -2.58
CA THR A 207 8.35 -17.38 -3.31
C THR A 207 7.37 -16.21 -3.15
N HIS A 208 7.60 -15.34 -2.18
CA HIS A 208 6.69 -14.25 -1.80
C HIS A 208 7.25 -12.87 -2.11
#